data_028e8946a10ab42534f5c669edc76c43
#
_entry.id   028e8946a10ab42534f5c669edc76c43
#
_cell.length_a   1.000
_cell.length_b   1.000
_cell.length_c   1.000
_cell.angle_alpha   90.00
_cell.angle_beta   90.00
_cell.angle_gamma   90.00
#
_symmetry.space_group_name_H-M   'P 1'
#
loop_
_entity.id
_entity.type
_entity.pdbx_description
1 polymer ?
#
loop_
_entity_poly.entity_id
_entity_poly.type
_entity_poly.pdbx_seq_one_letter_code
_entity_poly.pdbx_strand_id
1 'polypeptide(L)'
;MLRDAAAAPVVTRGPGRPRSEKARKAVIRSTLAMLKRVGFNELSIESVAARAGVGKATVYRWWPNKAELVIAAFVSAVEPELRFPTTGPVLESMHRQMKRWALIFRSPLGQIVATVIGAGQSEPEILEAFRAHWVEPRRVEARKLLRQAMKKGEIRAGLDPDTILDLLYGPLYLRLLLKHGPLDENFVTTTFTRVSSALSAGSNGR
;
A
#
# COMPACT_ATOMS: atom_id res chain seq x y z
N MET A 1 17.58 65.31 29.08
CA MET A 1 16.39 64.86 28.40
C MET A 1 16.79 63.73 27.46
N LEU A 2 16.70 62.48 27.94
CA LEU A 2 16.96 61.26 27.17
C LEU A 2 15.59 60.70 26.76
N ARG A 3 15.34 60.58 25.46
CA ARG A 3 14.12 59.98 24.90
C ARG A 3 14.28 58.48 24.90
N ASP A 4 13.36 57.86 25.59
CA ASP A 4 13.13 56.41 25.66
C ASP A 4 12.66 55.93 24.29
N ALA A 5 13.42 55.06 23.66
CA ALA A 5 13.05 54.42 22.39
C ALA A 5 12.30 53.13 22.74
N ALA A 6 10.98 53.17 22.66
CA ALA A 6 10.12 52.00 22.84
C ALA A 6 10.41 50.95 21.73
N ALA A 7 10.88 49.79 22.13
CA ALA A 7 11.07 48.63 21.24
C ALA A 7 9.70 48.11 20.74
N ALA A 8 9.58 47.96 19.42
CA ALA A 8 8.38 47.40 18.78
C ALA A 8 8.16 45.91 19.20
N PRO A 9 6.94 45.47 19.40
CA PRO A 9 6.65 44.07 19.82
C PRO A 9 7.03 43.08 18.73
N VAL A 10 7.85 42.08 19.09
CA VAL A 10 8.18 40.94 18.26
C VAL A 10 6.92 40.10 18.09
N VAL A 11 6.33 40.13 16.92
CA VAL A 11 5.17 39.26 16.57
C VAL A 11 5.70 37.83 16.43
N THR A 12 5.59 37.05 17.49
CA THR A 12 5.83 35.61 17.43
C THR A 12 4.70 34.96 16.58
N ARG A 13 5.06 34.47 15.38
CA ARG A 13 4.16 33.70 14.56
C ARG A 13 3.79 32.42 15.34
N GLY A 14 2.55 32.34 15.80
CA GLY A 14 2.00 31.16 16.47
C GLY A 14 2.08 29.90 15.60
N PRO A 15 1.95 28.69 16.20
CA PRO A 15 2.05 27.43 15.49
C PRO A 15 1.10 27.43 14.29
N GLY A 16 1.62 27.08 13.10
CA GLY A 16 0.87 27.09 11.84
C GLY A 16 -0.44 26.29 11.95
N ARG A 17 -1.46 26.73 11.20
CA ARG A 17 -2.81 26.14 11.19
C ARG A 17 -2.75 24.61 11.17
N PRO A 18 -3.46 23.86 12.05
CA PRO A 18 -3.47 22.41 12.09
C PRO A 18 -3.74 21.80 10.72
N ARG A 19 -3.07 20.69 10.39
CA ARG A 19 -3.26 19.98 9.11
C ARG A 19 -4.73 19.61 8.97
N SER A 20 -5.41 20.11 7.93
CA SER A 20 -6.83 19.86 7.72
C SER A 20 -7.05 18.47 7.13
N GLU A 21 -7.63 17.55 7.89
CA GLU A 21 -8.03 16.22 7.38
C GLU A 21 -9.03 16.31 6.21
N LYS A 22 -9.87 17.35 6.18
CA LYS A 22 -10.76 17.61 5.04
C LYS A 22 -9.95 17.88 3.76
N ALA A 23 -8.91 18.69 3.85
CA ALA A 23 -8.01 18.98 2.72
C ALA A 23 -7.25 17.71 2.28
N ARG A 24 -6.71 16.93 3.24
CA ARG A 24 -6.04 15.66 2.96
C ARG A 24 -6.94 14.69 2.19
N LYS A 25 -8.17 14.47 2.66
CA LYS A 25 -9.15 13.62 1.98
C LYS A 25 -9.53 14.14 0.58
N ALA A 26 -9.63 15.46 0.40
CA ALA A 26 -9.90 16.06 -0.91
C ALA A 26 -8.75 15.80 -1.89
N VAL A 27 -7.50 15.95 -1.47
CA VAL A 27 -6.31 15.65 -2.28
C VAL A 27 -6.28 14.18 -2.67
N ILE A 28 -6.45 13.25 -1.73
CA ILE A 28 -6.49 11.80 -2.00
C ILE A 28 -7.56 11.45 -3.04
N ARG A 29 -8.80 11.95 -2.88
CA ARG A 29 -9.89 11.71 -3.86
C ARG A 29 -9.56 12.28 -5.24
N SER A 30 -8.99 13.48 -5.29
CA SER A 30 -8.58 14.12 -6.54
C SER A 30 -7.49 13.34 -7.25
N THR A 31 -6.50 12.85 -6.49
CA THR A 31 -5.42 11.99 -7.00
C THR A 31 -5.98 10.70 -7.61
N LEU A 32 -6.85 9.98 -6.90
CA LEU A 32 -7.47 8.75 -7.43
C LEU A 32 -8.28 9.00 -8.70
N ALA A 33 -9.06 10.08 -8.74
CA ALA A 33 -9.84 10.43 -9.90
C ALA A 33 -8.95 10.78 -11.12
N MET A 34 -7.83 11.46 -10.88
CA MET A 34 -6.87 11.81 -11.94
C MET A 34 -6.08 10.60 -12.41
N LEU A 35 -5.63 9.72 -11.49
CA LEU A 35 -4.95 8.47 -11.87
C LEU A 35 -5.81 7.61 -12.80
N LYS A 36 -7.12 7.54 -12.56
CA LYS A 36 -8.05 6.82 -13.44
C LYS A 36 -8.21 7.48 -14.80
N ARG A 37 -8.06 8.81 -14.90
CA ARG A 37 -8.30 9.58 -16.12
C ARG A 37 -7.05 9.70 -16.99
N VAL A 38 -5.90 10.03 -16.40
CA VAL A 38 -4.66 10.35 -17.13
C VAL A 38 -3.48 9.44 -16.81
N GLY A 39 -3.61 8.57 -15.81
CA GLY A 39 -2.53 7.68 -15.39
C GLY A 39 -1.45 8.36 -14.53
N PHE A 40 -0.41 7.58 -14.19
CA PHE A 40 0.68 8.05 -13.34
C PHE A 40 1.57 9.10 -14.02
N ASN A 41 1.94 8.89 -15.27
CA ASN A 41 2.92 9.73 -15.96
C ASN A 41 2.44 11.17 -16.11
N GLU A 42 1.20 11.35 -16.55
CA GLU A 42 0.58 12.66 -16.82
C GLU A 42 0.07 13.37 -15.55
N LEU A 43 0.04 12.67 -14.40
CA LEU A 43 -0.39 13.26 -13.15
C LEU A 43 0.69 14.22 -12.64
N SER A 44 0.29 15.45 -12.27
CA SER A 44 1.15 16.40 -11.55
C SER A 44 0.52 16.83 -10.22
N ILE A 45 1.38 17.21 -9.26
CA ILE A 45 0.93 17.72 -7.96
C ILE A 45 0.11 19.01 -8.14
N GLU A 46 0.47 19.84 -9.10
CA GLU A 46 -0.22 21.08 -9.45
C GLU A 46 -1.67 20.83 -9.88
N SER A 47 -1.85 19.88 -10.76
CA SER A 47 -3.19 19.53 -11.28
C SER A 47 -4.06 18.89 -10.19
N VAL A 48 -3.48 18.10 -9.31
CA VAL A 48 -4.17 17.54 -8.13
C VAL A 48 -4.56 18.65 -7.16
N ALA A 49 -3.67 19.58 -6.85
CA ALA A 49 -3.92 20.70 -5.94
C ALA A 49 -5.06 21.57 -6.45
N ALA A 50 -5.02 21.96 -7.74
CA ALA A 50 -6.07 22.73 -8.40
C ALA A 50 -7.44 22.00 -8.31
N ARG A 51 -7.48 20.70 -8.65
CA ARG A 51 -8.71 19.90 -8.58
C ARG A 51 -9.23 19.72 -7.14
N ALA A 52 -8.35 19.64 -6.16
CA ALA A 52 -8.70 19.50 -4.74
C ALA A 52 -9.11 20.83 -4.08
N GLY A 53 -8.93 21.97 -4.75
CA GLY A 53 -9.20 23.29 -4.22
C GLY A 53 -8.24 23.69 -3.09
N VAL A 54 -6.97 23.26 -3.17
CA VAL A 54 -5.94 23.55 -2.15
C VAL A 54 -4.69 24.14 -2.79
N GLY A 55 -3.92 24.89 -2.01
CA GLY A 55 -2.63 25.38 -2.46
C GLY A 55 -1.59 24.26 -2.61
N LYS A 56 -0.70 24.34 -3.60
CA LYS A 56 0.42 23.42 -3.84
C LYS A 56 1.25 23.13 -2.58
N ALA A 57 1.58 24.16 -1.80
CA ALA A 57 2.30 24.03 -0.53
C ALA A 57 1.55 23.16 0.50
N THR A 58 0.22 23.11 0.42
CA THR A 58 -0.60 22.25 1.28
C THR A 58 -0.40 20.78 0.91
N VAL A 59 -0.27 20.45 -0.38
CA VAL A 59 -0.01 19.08 -0.85
C VAL A 59 1.40 18.65 -0.43
N TYR A 60 2.42 19.43 -0.72
CA TYR A 60 3.83 19.13 -0.37
C TYR A 60 4.06 18.96 1.12
N ARG A 61 3.27 19.60 1.96
CA ARG A 61 3.35 19.42 3.42
C ARG A 61 2.96 18.01 3.89
N TRP A 62 2.16 17.28 3.10
CA TRP A 62 1.73 15.90 3.38
C TRP A 62 2.56 14.88 2.58
N TRP A 63 2.84 15.19 1.33
CA TRP A 63 3.51 14.31 0.39
C TRP A 63 4.62 15.07 -0.33
N PRO A 64 5.89 14.77 -0.04
CA PRO A 64 7.04 15.51 -0.57
C PRO A 64 7.20 15.39 -2.09
N ASN A 65 6.63 14.32 -2.69
CA ASN A 65 6.71 14.09 -4.13
C ASN A 65 5.45 13.39 -4.67
N LYS A 66 5.40 13.25 -6.00
CA LYS A 66 4.29 12.62 -6.72
C LYS A 66 4.11 11.14 -6.34
N ALA A 67 5.19 10.41 -6.17
CA ALA A 67 5.14 8.99 -5.84
C ALA A 67 4.48 8.75 -4.48
N GLU A 68 4.90 9.48 -3.46
CA GLU A 68 4.32 9.46 -2.11
C GLU A 68 2.81 9.74 -2.14
N LEU A 69 2.40 10.77 -2.88
CA LEU A 69 0.99 11.12 -3.05
C LEU A 69 0.19 9.99 -3.70
N VAL A 70 0.72 9.41 -4.78
CA VAL A 70 0.06 8.34 -5.54
C VAL A 70 -0.05 7.07 -4.69
N ILE A 71 1.02 6.71 -3.99
CA ILE A 71 1.04 5.54 -3.09
C ILE A 71 0.03 5.74 -1.95
N ALA A 72 0.00 6.92 -1.32
CA ALA A 72 -0.97 7.22 -0.27
C ALA A 72 -2.42 7.16 -0.78
N ALA A 73 -2.68 7.63 -1.99
CA ALA A 73 -4.00 7.53 -2.61
C ALA A 73 -4.39 6.07 -2.88
N PHE A 74 -3.47 5.28 -3.45
CA PHE A 74 -3.67 3.85 -3.66
C PHE A 74 -3.95 3.11 -2.34
N VAL A 75 -3.11 3.30 -1.33
CA VAL A 75 -3.28 2.69 0.00
C VAL A 75 -4.66 3.02 0.58
N SER A 76 -5.05 4.30 0.54
CA SER A 76 -6.37 4.74 1.03
C SER A 76 -7.55 4.05 0.32
N ALA A 77 -7.38 3.71 -0.95
CA ALA A 77 -8.44 3.04 -1.75
C ALA A 77 -8.56 1.56 -1.44
N VAL A 78 -7.45 0.87 -1.14
CA VAL A 78 -7.44 -0.60 -1.03
C VAL A 78 -7.35 -1.13 0.40
N GLU A 79 -6.87 -0.33 1.34
CA GLU A 79 -6.66 -0.75 2.74
C GLU A 79 -7.90 -1.36 3.39
N PRO A 80 -9.14 -0.80 3.25
CA PRO A 80 -10.32 -1.38 3.86
C PRO A 80 -10.63 -2.80 3.39
N GLU A 81 -10.29 -3.11 2.13
CA GLU A 81 -10.60 -4.40 1.52
C GLU A 81 -9.54 -5.48 1.79
N LEU A 82 -8.34 -5.06 2.20
CA LEU A 82 -7.17 -5.93 2.33
C LEU A 82 -6.74 -6.19 3.78
N ARG A 83 -7.54 -5.79 4.75
CA ARG A 83 -7.29 -6.12 6.15
C ARG A 83 -7.40 -7.63 6.37
N PHE A 84 -6.47 -8.18 7.13
CA PHE A 84 -6.62 -9.55 7.58
C PHE A 84 -7.75 -9.68 8.59
N PRO A 85 -8.60 -10.71 8.49
CA PRO A 85 -9.55 -11.04 9.54
C PRO A 85 -8.81 -11.34 10.85
N THR A 86 -9.37 -10.89 11.96
CA THR A 86 -8.81 -11.13 13.29
C THR A 86 -9.16 -12.51 13.86
N THR A 87 -10.05 -13.25 13.18
CA THR A 87 -10.58 -14.54 13.62
C THR A 87 -10.52 -15.58 12.50
N GLY A 88 -10.46 -16.85 12.89
CA GLY A 88 -10.43 -17.98 11.97
C GLY A 88 -9.01 -18.44 11.59
N PRO A 89 -8.90 -19.53 10.80
CA PRO A 89 -7.63 -20.08 10.35
C PRO A 89 -6.84 -19.08 9.50
N VAL A 90 -5.53 -18.98 9.76
CA VAL A 90 -4.67 -18.01 9.08
C VAL A 90 -4.58 -18.27 7.59
N LEU A 91 -4.44 -19.54 7.17
CA LEU A 91 -4.36 -19.91 5.76
C LEU A 91 -5.63 -19.54 4.98
N GLU A 92 -6.82 -19.74 5.55
CA GLU A 92 -8.07 -19.29 4.92
C GLU A 92 -8.12 -17.77 4.76
N SER A 93 -7.64 -17.04 5.78
CA SER A 93 -7.57 -15.57 5.74
C SER A 93 -6.65 -15.10 4.62
N MET A 94 -5.50 -15.76 4.44
CA MET A 94 -4.58 -15.47 3.34
C MET A 94 -5.19 -15.80 1.98
N HIS A 95 -5.89 -16.94 1.84
CA HIS A 95 -6.57 -17.30 0.59
C HIS A 95 -7.63 -16.25 0.20
N ARG A 96 -8.47 -15.84 1.15
CA ARG A 96 -9.45 -14.77 0.92
C ARG A 96 -8.78 -13.46 0.51
N GLN A 97 -7.67 -13.10 1.15
CA GLN A 97 -6.92 -11.90 0.81
C GLN A 97 -6.29 -12.00 -0.59
N MET A 98 -5.72 -13.14 -0.97
CA MET A 98 -5.20 -13.35 -2.34
C MET A 98 -6.28 -13.17 -3.41
N LYS A 99 -7.51 -13.67 -3.17
CA LYS A 99 -8.66 -13.44 -4.07
C LYS A 99 -8.99 -11.95 -4.19
N ARG A 100 -8.99 -11.21 -3.08
CA ARG A 100 -9.17 -9.74 -3.09
C ARG A 100 -8.07 -9.04 -3.86
N TRP A 101 -6.82 -9.45 -3.68
CA TRP A 101 -5.70 -8.95 -4.44
C TRP A 101 -5.86 -9.15 -5.94
N ALA A 102 -6.25 -10.34 -6.36
CA ALA A 102 -6.48 -10.62 -7.78
C ALA A 102 -7.57 -9.72 -8.38
N LEU A 103 -8.64 -9.41 -7.63
CA LEU A 103 -9.68 -8.46 -8.05
C LEU A 103 -9.12 -7.04 -8.19
N ILE A 104 -8.34 -6.57 -7.22
CA ILE A 104 -7.70 -5.25 -7.26
C ILE A 104 -6.73 -5.16 -8.44
N PHE A 105 -5.91 -6.19 -8.65
CA PHE A 105 -4.92 -6.22 -9.74
C PHE A 105 -5.56 -6.25 -11.13
N ARG A 106 -6.78 -6.76 -11.27
CA ARG A 106 -7.57 -6.71 -12.51
C ARG A 106 -8.28 -5.37 -12.71
N SER A 107 -8.35 -4.52 -11.70
CA SER A 107 -8.97 -3.20 -11.75
C SER A 107 -7.98 -2.11 -12.22
N PRO A 108 -8.44 -0.87 -12.49
CA PRO A 108 -7.54 0.25 -12.73
C PRO A 108 -6.52 0.52 -11.63
N LEU A 109 -6.78 0.07 -10.39
CA LEU A 109 -5.83 0.17 -9.28
C LEU A 109 -4.61 -0.73 -9.49
N GLY A 110 -4.77 -1.89 -10.10
CA GLY A 110 -3.66 -2.77 -10.46
C GLY A 110 -2.71 -2.12 -11.46
N GLN A 111 -3.23 -1.36 -12.43
CA GLN A 111 -2.37 -0.60 -13.36
C GLN A 111 -1.51 0.44 -12.62
N ILE A 112 -2.04 1.08 -11.57
CA ILE A 112 -1.26 2.00 -10.73
C ILE A 112 -0.08 1.26 -10.08
N VAL A 113 -0.34 0.08 -9.50
CA VAL A 113 0.72 -0.76 -8.88
C VAL A 113 1.79 -1.13 -9.89
N ALA A 114 1.40 -1.63 -11.07
CA ALA A 114 2.32 -2.00 -12.13
C ALA A 114 3.19 -0.81 -12.58
N THR A 115 2.58 0.37 -12.74
CA THR A 115 3.29 1.59 -13.16
C THR A 115 4.27 2.07 -12.07
N VAL A 116 3.86 2.06 -10.80
CA VAL A 116 4.73 2.45 -9.67
C VAL A 116 5.93 1.50 -9.57
N ILE A 117 5.71 0.19 -9.68
CA ILE A 117 6.81 -0.79 -9.66
C ILE A 117 7.73 -0.60 -10.86
N GLY A 118 7.17 -0.39 -12.06
CA GLY A 118 7.95 -0.14 -13.28
C GLY A 118 8.79 1.14 -13.19
N ALA A 119 8.21 2.26 -12.77
CA ALA A 119 8.92 3.52 -12.57
C ALA A 119 10.02 3.37 -11.51
N GLY A 120 9.76 2.64 -10.44
CA GLY A 120 10.71 2.39 -9.37
C GLY A 120 11.94 1.56 -9.77
N GLN A 121 11.95 0.94 -10.95
CA GLN A 121 13.18 0.30 -11.48
C GLN A 121 14.21 1.33 -11.97
N SER A 122 13.75 2.50 -12.41
CA SER A 122 14.60 3.60 -12.86
C SER A 122 14.78 4.70 -11.81
N GLU A 123 13.80 4.84 -10.92
CA GLU A 123 13.74 5.85 -9.86
C GLU A 123 13.63 5.15 -8.49
N PRO A 124 14.76 4.78 -7.85
CA PRO A 124 14.77 3.94 -6.62
C PRO A 124 13.92 4.47 -5.47
N GLU A 125 13.82 5.79 -5.33
CA GLU A 125 12.99 6.44 -4.30
C GLU A 125 11.49 6.13 -4.43
N ILE A 126 10.99 5.90 -5.65
CA ILE A 126 9.60 5.48 -5.88
C ILE A 126 9.37 4.08 -5.31
N LEU A 127 10.30 3.15 -5.59
CA LEU A 127 10.21 1.79 -5.10
C LEU A 127 10.38 1.73 -3.57
N GLU A 128 11.27 2.56 -3.03
CA GLU A 128 11.47 2.69 -1.59
C GLU A 128 10.19 3.18 -0.89
N ALA A 129 9.56 4.25 -1.39
CA ALA A 129 8.29 4.73 -0.88
C ALA A 129 7.18 3.67 -0.98
N PHE A 130 7.11 2.93 -2.09
CA PHE A 130 6.15 1.84 -2.25
C PHE A 130 6.39 0.71 -1.24
N ARG A 131 7.64 0.32 -1.03
CA ARG A 131 7.98 -0.68 0.00
C ARG A 131 7.61 -0.19 1.39
N ALA A 132 8.02 1.03 1.76
CA ALA A 132 7.82 1.57 3.10
C ALA A 132 6.33 1.76 3.45
N HIS A 133 5.53 2.28 2.52
CA HIS A 133 4.14 2.64 2.81
C HIS A 133 3.12 1.57 2.42
N TRP A 134 3.52 0.60 1.59
CA TRP A 134 2.61 -0.43 1.14
C TRP A 134 3.07 -1.85 1.47
N VAL A 135 4.25 -2.26 1.03
CA VAL A 135 4.67 -3.66 1.13
C VAL A 135 4.96 -4.05 2.58
N GLU A 136 5.82 -3.28 3.25
CA GLU A 136 6.33 -3.64 4.58
C GLU A 136 5.26 -3.66 5.68
N PRO A 137 4.33 -2.69 5.79
CA PRO A 137 3.28 -2.75 6.79
C PRO A 137 2.44 -4.03 6.70
N ARG A 138 2.16 -4.51 5.49
CA ARG A 138 1.41 -5.75 5.26
C ARG A 138 2.22 -7.00 5.56
N ARG A 139 3.50 -6.99 5.20
CA ARG A 139 4.41 -8.10 5.55
C ARG A 139 4.58 -8.22 7.06
N VAL A 140 4.69 -7.12 7.78
CA VAL A 140 4.75 -7.14 9.27
C VAL A 140 3.52 -7.81 9.86
N GLU A 141 2.31 -7.44 9.42
CA GLU A 141 1.07 -8.04 9.87
C GLU A 141 0.98 -9.53 9.51
N ALA A 142 1.27 -9.86 8.25
CA ALA A 142 1.23 -11.24 7.76
C ALA A 142 2.26 -12.15 8.44
N ARG A 143 3.49 -11.67 8.67
CA ARG A 143 4.51 -12.42 9.46
C ARG A 143 4.02 -12.75 10.87
N LYS A 144 3.34 -11.79 11.52
CA LYS A 144 2.75 -12.03 12.86
C LYS A 144 1.72 -13.14 12.82
N LEU A 145 0.82 -13.13 11.82
CA LEU A 145 -0.20 -14.15 11.65
C LEU A 145 0.41 -15.53 11.34
N LEU A 146 1.40 -15.60 10.46
CA LEU A 146 2.09 -16.86 10.13
C LEU A 146 2.81 -17.44 11.35
N ARG A 147 3.50 -16.61 12.14
CA ARG A 147 4.14 -17.08 13.38
C ARG A 147 3.10 -17.58 14.40
N GLN A 148 1.92 -16.98 14.48
CA GLN A 148 0.82 -17.47 15.31
C GLN A 148 0.28 -18.82 14.80
N ALA A 149 0.13 -18.98 13.48
CA ALA A 149 -0.29 -20.24 12.87
C ALA A 149 0.71 -21.38 13.14
N MET A 150 2.02 -21.10 13.07
CA MET A 150 3.07 -22.04 13.45
C MET A 150 2.96 -22.46 14.94
N LYS A 151 2.76 -21.48 15.84
CA LYS A 151 2.59 -21.74 17.28
C LYS A 151 1.35 -22.58 17.59
N LYS A 152 0.29 -22.44 16.81
CA LYS A 152 -0.98 -23.21 16.96
C LYS A 152 -0.94 -24.56 16.24
N GLY A 153 0.13 -24.87 15.49
CA GLY A 153 0.21 -26.10 14.69
C GLY A 153 -0.65 -26.09 13.43
N GLU A 154 -1.20 -24.94 13.00
CA GLU A 154 -1.95 -24.80 11.74
C GLU A 154 -1.02 -25.02 10.52
N ILE A 155 0.24 -24.62 10.64
CA ILE A 155 1.31 -24.83 9.67
C ILE A 155 2.56 -25.34 10.35
N ARG A 156 3.47 -25.97 9.60
CA ARG A 156 4.73 -26.50 10.14
C ARG A 156 5.53 -25.40 10.84
N ALA A 157 6.15 -25.76 11.96
CA ALA A 157 7.09 -24.89 12.66
C ALA A 157 8.40 -24.72 11.87
N GLY A 158 9.11 -23.63 12.15
CA GLY A 158 10.46 -23.39 11.61
C GLY A 158 10.51 -22.89 10.16
N LEU A 159 9.35 -22.65 9.52
CA LEU A 159 9.31 -22.06 8.18
C LEU A 159 9.59 -20.56 8.25
N ASP A 160 10.27 -20.03 7.23
CA ASP A 160 10.46 -18.59 7.10
C ASP A 160 9.17 -17.91 6.58
N PRO A 161 8.58 -16.98 7.36
CA PRO A 161 7.36 -16.29 6.96
C PRO A 161 7.52 -15.47 5.67
N ASP A 162 8.70 -14.90 5.41
CA ASP A 162 8.92 -14.09 4.22
C ASP A 162 8.91 -14.95 2.95
N THR A 163 9.53 -16.11 3.00
CA THR A 163 9.47 -17.10 1.91
C THR A 163 8.03 -17.54 1.65
N ILE A 164 7.22 -17.79 2.69
CA ILE A 164 5.80 -18.14 2.52
C ILE A 164 5.05 -17.02 1.81
N LEU A 165 5.27 -15.75 2.22
CA LEU A 165 4.62 -14.61 1.60
C LEU A 165 5.03 -14.45 0.13
N ASP A 166 6.30 -14.65 -0.19
CA ASP A 166 6.78 -14.55 -1.57
C ASP A 166 6.19 -15.66 -2.46
N LEU A 167 6.06 -16.87 -1.94
CA LEU A 167 5.40 -17.96 -2.66
C LEU A 167 3.91 -17.74 -2.89
N LEU A 168 3.21 -17.14 -1.92
CA LEU A 168 1.76 -16.87 -2.03
C LEU A 168 1.46 -15.68 -2.95
N TYR A 169 2.17 -14.57 -2.77
CA TYR A 169 1.83 -13.31 -3.45
C TYR A 169 2.68 -13.03 -4.68
N GLY A 170 3.90 -13.54 -4.76
CA GLY A 170 4.79 -13.36 -5.92
C GLY A 170 4.15 -13.72 -7.26
N PRO A 171 3.46 -14.87 -7.39
CA PRO A 171 2.80 -15.23 -8.64
C PRO A 171 1.72 -14.24 -9.10
N LEU A 172 1.04 -13.55 -8.16
CA LEU A 172 0.06 -12.52 -8.48
C LEU A 172 0.75 -11.28 -9.08
N TYR A 173 1.86 -10.83 -8.46
CA TYR A 173 2.67 -9.73 -9.00
C TYR A 173 3.28 -10.08 -10.35
N LEU A 174 3.76 -11.31 -10.53
CA LEU A 174 4.30 -11.77 -11.80
C LEU A 174 3.25 -11.66 -12.92
N ARG A 175 2.02 -12.12 -12.70
CA ARG A 175 0.93 -11.98 -13.69
C ARG A 175 0.48 -10.54 -13.89
N LEU A 176 0.48 -9.72 -12.83
CA LEU A 176 0.20 -8.29 -12.96
C LEU A 176 1.20 -7.59 -13.89
N LEU A 177 2.50 -7.88 -13.71
CA LEU A 177 3.58 -7.19 -14.42
C LEU A 177 3.78 -7.71 -15.84
N LEU A 178 3.81 -9.04 -16.02
CA LEU A 178 4.09 -9.66 -17.32
C LEU A 178 2.84 -9.90 -18.18
N LYS A 179 1.64 -9.89 -17.58
CA LYS A 179 0.35 -10.11 -18.28
C LYS A 179 0.28 -11.40 -19.10
N HIS A 180 1.08 -12.41 -18.75
CA HIS A 180 1.21 -13.69 -19.47
C HIS A 180 0.09 -14.69 -19.18
N GLY A 181 -0.86 -14.34 -18.32
CA GLY A 181 -2.02 -15.18 -17.98
C GLY A 181 -3.04 -14.47 -17.11
N PRO A 182 -4.26 -14.99 -16.99
CA PRO A 182 -5.33 -14.36 -16.23
C PRO A 182 -5.06 -14.39 -14.72
N LEU A 183 -5.43 -13.32 -14.03
CA LEU A 183 -5.48 -13.23 -12.57
C LEU A 183 -6.88 -13.60 -12.08
N ASP A 184 -7.36 -14.78 -12.44
CA ASP A 184 -8.69 -15.25 -12.07
C ASP A 184 -8.69 -16.05 -10.74
N GLU A 185 -9.89 -16.43 -10.31
CA GLU A 185 -10.07 -17.17 -9.06
C GLU A 185 -9.48 -18.59 -9.13
N ASN A 186 -9.50 -19.22 -10.30
CA ASN A 186 -8.92 -20.55 -10.50
C ASN A 186 -7.40 -20.50 -10.29
N PHE A 187 -6.73 -19.52 -10.89
CA PHE A 187 -5.30 -19.32 -10.69
C PHE A 187 -4.94 -19.09 -9.20
N VAL A 188 -5.69 -18.21 -8.53
CA VAL A 188 -5.46 -17.93 -7.11
C VAL A 188 -5.64 -19.18 -6.27
N THR A 189 -6.72 -19.92 -6.49
CA THR A 189 -7.02 -21.15 -5.73
C THR A 189 -5.98 -22.22 -5.99
N THR A 190 -5.58 -22.43 -7.24
CA THR A 190 -4.54 -23.40 -7.59
C THR A 190 -3.19 -23.06 -6.95
N THR A 191 -2.77 -21.80 -7.05
CA THR A 191 -1.53 -21.30 -6.41
C THR A 191 -1.58 -21.51 -4.91
N PHE A 192 -2.65 -21.08 -4.27
CA PHE A 192 -2.83 -21.21 -2.82
C PHE A 192 -2.80 -22.68 -2.41
N THR A 193 -3.53 -23.57 -3.08
CA THR A 193 -3.58 -25.00 -2.75
C THR A 193 -2.20 -25.64 -2.84
N ARG A 194 -1.42 -25.33 -3.86
CA ARG A 194 -0.05 -25.87 -4.03
C ARG A 194 0.88 -25.41 -2.90
N VAL A 195 0.83 -24.13 -2.55
CA VAL A 195 1.65 -23.59 -1.47
C VAL A 195 1.18 -24.14 -0.12
N SER A 196 -0.13 -24.08 0.17
CA SER A 196 -0.67 -24.50 1.47
C SER A 196 -0.45 -25.99 1.75
N SER A 197 -0.49 -26.87 0.74
CA SER A 197 -0.18 -28.28 0.90
C SER A 197 1.26 -28.52 1.39
N ALA A 198 2.20 -27.67 0.95
CA ALA A 198 3.59 -27.72 1.42
C ALA A 198 3.78 -27.12 2.83
N LEU A 199 2.84 -26.30 3.29
CA LEU A 199 2.88 -25.66 4.61
C LEU A 199 2.22 -26.49 5.70
N SER A 200 1.32 -27.40 5.35
CA SER A 200 0.58 -28.22 6.31
C SER A 200 1.52 -28.97 7.23
N ALA A 201 1.21 -28.99 8.53
CA ALA A 201 1.86 -29.90 9.46
C ALA A 201 1.60 -31.31 8.95
N GLY A 202 2.62 -31.96 8.38
CA GLY A 202 2.48 -33.30 7.83
C GLY A 202 1.84 -34.20 8.87
N SER A 203 0.81 -34.94 8.51
CA SER A 203 0.51 -36.18 9.19
C SER A 203 1.78 -37.02 9.06
N ASN A 204 2.59 -37.08 10.14
CA ASN A 204 3.67 -38.03 10.20
C ASN A 204 3.08 -39.39 9.85
N GLY A 205 3.43 -39.88 8.64
CA GLY A 205 3.13 -41.25 8.28
C GLY A 205 3.66 -42.14 9.39
N ARG A 206 2.75 -42.79 10.06
CA ARG A 206 3.04 -43.98 10.85
C ARG A 206 3.37 -45.12 9.91
#